data_76e4e7022b69710839236548268af808
#
_entry.id   76e4e7022b69710839236548268af808
#
_cell.length_a   1.000
_cell.length_b   1.000
_cell.length_c   1.000
_cell.angle_alpha   90.00
_cell.angle_beta   90.00
_cell.angle_gamma   90.00
#
_symmetry.space_group_name_H-M   'P 1'
#
loop_
_entity.id
_entity.type
_entity.pdbx_description
1 polymer ?
#
loop_
_entity_poly.entity_id
_entity_poly.type
_entity_poly.pdbx_seq_one_letter_code
_entity_poly.pdbx_strand_id
1 'polypeptide(L)'
;MLFRSHLKPVIAKLKEAGVKVIEDVDGIRVVCDRRPKAVDIKTLPYPGFPTDMQAQFMAMLTISRGTSVVTETVFENRFMHVDELRRMGARIKIDGRTSIVEGQEKLTGCQVKATDLRAGAAIVLAALVAEGETQVGYIHHIDRGYDNLVQKLVSLGADIKRVDR
;
A
#
# COMPACT_ATOMS: atom_id res chain seq x y z
N MET A 1 -14.12 1.42 14.86
CA MET A 1 -14.91 0.71 13.84
C MET A 1 -14.99 1.58 12.60
N LEU A 2 -14.40 1.15 11.47
CA LEU A 2 -14.49 1.88 10.22
C LEU A 2 -15.80 1.50 9.52
N PHE A 3 -16.71 2.44 9.36
CA PHE A 3 -17.91 2.24 8.55
C PHE A 3 -17.54 2.32 7.07
N ARG A 4 -18.26 1.59 6.19
CA ARG A 4 -18.09 1.64 4.73
C ARG A 4 -18.09 3.07 4.17
N SER A 5 -18.88 3.95 4.76
CA SER A 5 -18.90 5.37 4.37
C SER A 5 -17.54 6.07 4.44
N HIS A 6 -16.66 5.61 5.35
CA HIS A 6 -15.32 6.16 5.49
C HIS A 6 -14.35 5.68 4.40
N LEU A 7 -14.67 4.58 3.72
CA LEU A 7 -13.84 4.00 2.65
C LEU A 7 -14.20 4.50 1.24
N LYS A 8 -15.23 5.35 1.10
CA LYS A 8 -15.68 5.84 -0.21
C LYS A 8 -14.55 6.40 -1.09
N PRO A 9 -13.66 7.28 -0.59
CA PRO A 9 -12.56 7.80 -1.41
C PRO A 9 -11.56 6.70 -1.83
N VAL A 10 -11.31 5.73 -0.95
CA VAL A 10 -10.44 4.58 -1.23
C VAL A 10 -11.05 3.69 -2.33
N ILE A 11 -12.35 3.37 -2.19
CA ILE A 11 -13.10 2.59 -3.18
C ILE A 11 -13.13 3.31 -4.54
N ALA A 12 -13.35 4.63 -4.54
CA ALA A 12 -13.35 5.42 -5.77
C ALA A 12 -12.00 5.33 -6.49
N LYS A 13 -10.88 5.44 -5.76
CA LYS A 13 -9.54 5.33 -6.34
C LYS A 13 -9.21 3.91 -6.82
N LEU A 14 -9.66 2.87 -6.13
CA LEU A 14 -9.53 1.49 -6.62
C LEU A 14 -10.30 1.30 -7.93
N LYS A 15 -11.55 1.79 -8.01
CA LYS A 15 -12.37 1.74 -9.24
C LYS A 15 -11.70 2.51 -10.38
N GLU A 16 -11.14 3.72 -10.11
CA GLU A 16 -10.39 4.52 -11.08
C GLU A 16 -9.16 3.76 -11.61
N ALA A 17 -8.46 3.03 -10.73
CA ALA A 17 -7.34 2.15 -11.11
C ALA A 17 -7.76 0.91 -11.91
N GLY A 18 -9.04 0.71 -12.15
CA GLY A 18 -9.58 -0.42 -12.91
C GLY A 18 -9.83 -1.68 -12.08
N VAL A 19 -9.79 -1.56 -10.76
CA VAL A 19 -10.12 -2.65 -9.83
C VAL A 19 -11.65 -2.74 -9.70
N LYS A 20 -12.19 -3.93 -9.82
CA LYS A 20 -13.63 -4.17 -9.61
C LYS A 20 -13.93 -4.22 -8.12
N VAL A 21 -14.72 -3.28 -7.63
CA VAL A 21 -15.15 -3.21 -6.24
C VAL A 21 -16.67 -3.31 -6.19
N ILE A 22 -17.16 -4.32 -5.52
CA ILE A 22 -18.60 -4.60 -5.32
C ILE A 22 -18.89 -4.37 -3.85
N GLU A 23 -19.80 -3.45 -3.57
CA GLU A 23 -20.27 -3.15 -2.22
C GLU A 23 -21.55 -3.94 -1.96
N ASP A 24 -21.53 -4.82 -0.97
CA ASP A 24 -22.68 -5.63 -0.56
C ASP A 24 -23.13 -5.26 0.86
N VAL A 25 -24.25 -5.79 1.31
CA VAL A 25 -24.80 -5.52 2.65
C VAL A 25 -23.79 -5.88 3.73
N ASP A 26 -23.10 -7.01 3.59
CA ASP A 26 -22.22 -7.58 4.61
C ASP A 26 -20.73 -7.32 4.39
N GLY A 27 -20.31 -6.68 3.28
CA GLY A 27 -18.91 -6.52 2.98
C GLY A 27 -18.60 -5.78 1.70
N ILE A 28 -17.31 -5.82 1.35
CA ILE A 28 -16.78 -5.29 0.10
C ILE A 28 -16.02 -6.41 -0.58
N ARG A 29 -16.41 -6.75 -1.81
CA ARG A 29 -15.69 -7.71 -2.64
C ARG A 29 -14.79 -6.95 -3.61
N VAL A 30 -13.50 -7.29 -3.59
CA VAL A 30 -12.49 -6.69 -4.47
C VAL A 30 -11.98 -7.76 -5.42
N VAL A 31 -11.97 -7.47 -6.72
CA VAL A 31 -11.46 -8.38 -7.76
C VAL A 31 -10.52 -7.58 -8.67
N CYS A 32 -9.29 -8.07 -8.82
CA CYS A 32 -8.30 -7.49 -9.70
C CYS A 32 -7.63 -8.62 -10.49
N ASP A 33 -8.04 -8.81 -11.74
CA ASP A 33 -7.57 -9.87 -12.64
C ASP A 33 -6.46 -9.40 -13.60
N ARG A 34 -6.12 -8.12 -13.52
CA ARG A 34 -5.10 -7.51 -14.35
C ARG A 34 -4.38 -6.40 -13.58
N ARG A 35 -3.18 -6.07 -14.05
CA ARG A 35 -2.36 -5.01 -13.48
C ARG A 35 -3.15 -3.68 -13.41
N PRO A 36 -3.24 -3.01 -12.23
CA PRO A 36 -3.97 -1.76 -12.07
C PRO A 36 -3.40 -0.64 -12.97
N LYS A 37 -4.22 0.35 -13.27
CA LYS A 37 -3.76 1.58 -13.90
C LYS A 37 -3.23 2.56 -12.84
N ALA A 38 -2.28 3.38 -13.24
CA ALA A 38 -1.82 4.51 -12.43
C ALA A 38 -2.98 5.48 -12.16
N VAL A 39 -3.05 5.98 -10.93
CA VAL A 39 -4.02 6.99 -10.50
C VAL A 39 -3.34 7.99 -9.59
N ASP A 40 -3.75 9.25 -9.65
CA ASP A 40 -3.23 10.28 -8.77
C ASP A 40 -3.95 10.25 -7.42
N ILE A 41 -3.18 10.43 -6.35
CA ILE A 41 -3.68 10.47 -4.98
C ILE A 41 -3.35 11.84 -4.37
N LYS A 42 -4.35 12.45 -3.75
CA LYS A 42 -4.16 13.62 -2.89
C LYS A 42 -4.83 13.33 -1.56
N THR A 43 -4.04 13.27 -0.49
CA THR A 43 -4.61 13.10 0.85
C THR A 43 -5.31 14.38 1.28
N LEU A 44 -6.44 14.22 1.94
CA LEU A 44 -7.26 15.32 2.46
C LEU A 44 -7.94 14.87 3.76
N PRO A 45 -8.28 15.80 4.67
CA PRO A 45 -9.16 15.48 5.78
C PRO A 45 -10.48 14.86 5.29
N TYR A 46 -11.12 14.11 6.17
CA TYR A 46 -12.45 13.54 5.87
C TYR A 46 -13.42 14.63 5.34
N PRO A 47 -14.17 14.37 4.27
CA PRO A 47 -14.38 13.09 3.56
C PRO A 47 -13.40 12.81 2.39
N GLY A 48 -12.23 13.42 2.35
CA GLY A 48 -11.23 13.19 1.32
C GLY A 48 -10.48 11.86 1.46
N PHE A 49 -9.46 11.66 0.60
CA PHE A 49 -8.64 10.44 0.64
C PHE A 49 -7.80 10.41 1.94
N PRO A 50 -7.92 9.35 2.76
CA PRO A 50 -7.27 9.33 4.06
C PRO A 50 -5.76 9.14 3.95
N THR A 51 -5.00 9.96 4.68
CA THR A 51 -3.54 9.85 4.77
C THR A 51 -3.08 8.48 5.30
N ASP A 52 -3.92 7.79 6.07
CA ASP A 52 -3.62 6.45 6.59
C ASP A 52 -3.59 5.35 5.52
N MET A 53 -4.10 5.61 4.32
CA MET A 53 -4.07 4.71 3.18
C MET A 53 -3.05 5.12 2.10
N GLN A 54 -2.36 6.24 2.29
CA GLN A 54 -1.42 6.80 1.32
C GLN A 54 -0.28 5.82 1.02
N ALA A 55 0.41 5.29 2.04
CA ALA A 55 1.55 4.40 1.87
C ALA A 55 1.16 3.07 1.19
N GLN A 56 0.01 2.49 1.56
CA GLN A 56 -0.51 1.25 0.98
C GLN A 56 -0.88 1.44 -0.50
N PHE A 57 -1.48 2.59 -0.84
CA PHE A 57 -1.72 2.92 -2.25
C PHE A 57 -0.43 3.13 -3.02
N MET A 58 0.57 3.79 -2.44
CA MET A 58 1.89 3.90 -3.09
C MET A 58 2.50 2.54 -3.39
N ALA A 59 2.40 1.56 -2.48
CA ALA A 59 2.84 0.18 -2.75
C ALA A 59 2.13 -0.41 -3.98
N MET A 60 0.82 -0.27 -4.11
CA MET A 60 0.07 -0.69 -5.30
C MET A 60 0.51 0.07 -6.56
N LEU A 61 0.73 1.38 -6.46
CA LEU A 61 1.13 2.22 -7.59
C LEU A 61 2.52 1.88 -8.12
N THR A 62 3.43 1.32 -7.29
CA THR A 62 4.75 0.88 -7.75
C THR A 62 4.70 -0.20 -8.83
N ILE A 63 3.61 -0.97 -8.91
CA ILE A 63 3.40 -2.01 -9.92
C ILE A 63 2.27 -1.66 -10.89
N SER A 64 1.65 -0.49 -10.80
CA SER A 64 0.57 -0.06 -11.70
C SER A 64 1.10 0.29 -13.09
N ARG A 65 0.21 0.32 -14.10
CA ARG A 65 0.59 0.76 -15.46
C ARG A 65 0.53 2.27 -15.54
N GLY A 66 1.67 2.92 -15.78
CA GLY A 66 1.78 4.36 -15.97
C GLY A 66 2.47 5.05 -14.79
N THR A 67 2.30 6.34 -14.70
CA THR A 67 2.90 7.21 -13.68
C THR A 67 1.80 7.85 -12.84
N SER A 68 1.99 7.86 -11.53
CA SER A 68 1.08 8.45 -10.55
C SER A 68 1.74 9.60 -9.82
N VAL A 69 0.95 10.60 -9.49
CA VAL A 69 1.33 11.69 -8.58
C VAL A 69 0.64 11.49 -7.25
N VAL A 70 1.41 11.42 -6.17
CA VAL A 70 0.90 11.29 -4.81
C VAL A 70 1.26 12.52 -4.01
N THR A 71 0.26 13.30 -3.60
CA THR A 71 0.42 14.53 -2.83
C THR A 71 -0.09 14.33 -1.41
N GLU A 72 0.79 14.50 -0.43
CA GLU A 72 0.46 14.44 1.00
C GLU A 72 0.19 15.83 1.54
N THR A 73 -1.05 16.11 1.93
CA THR A 73 -1.43 17.45 2.42
C THR A 73 -1.70 17.52 3.92
N VAL A 74 -1.80 16.36 4.58
CA VAL A 74 -2.17 16.28 6.00
C VAL A 74 -0.92 16.28 6.89
N PHE A 75 0.11 15.51 6.51
CA PHE A 75 1.36 15.39 7.28
C PHE A 75 2.58 15.81 6.47
N GLU A 76 3.62 16.29 7.13
CA GLU A 76 4.81 16.81 6.47
C GLU A 76 5.79 15.72 6.02
N ASN A 77 5.99 14.67 6.82
CA ASN A 77 6.98 13.62 6.58
C ASN A 77 6.34 12.22 6.48
N ARG A 78 5.57 11.97 5.42
CA ARG A 78 4.84 10.70 5.22
C ARG A 78 5.44 9.77 4.17
N PHE A 79 6.64 10.05 3.68
CA PHE A 79 7.29 9.26 2.63
C PHE A 79 8.43 8.39 3.13
N MET A 80 8.52 8.09 4.44
CA MET A 80 9.58 7.27 5.03
C MET A 80 9.66 5.85 4.47
N HIS A 81 8.56 5.31 3.96
CA HIS A 81 8.51 3.99 3.31
C HIS A 81 9.12 3.97 1.91
N VAL A 82 9.34 5.14 1.31
CA VAL A 82 9.79 5.22 -0.09
C VAL A 82 11.18 4.64 -0.28
N ASP A 83 12.09 4.85 0.66
CA ASP A 83 13.45 4.31 0.53
C ASP A 83 13.45 2.78 0.60
N GLU A 84 12.57 2.18 1.38
CA GLU A 84 12.41 0.73 1.42
C GLU A 84 11.76 0.19 0.13
N LEU A 85 10.77 0.90 -0.43
CA LEU A 85 10.20 0.55 -1.75
C LEU A 85 11.23 0.68 -2.87
N ARG A 86 12.10 1.70 -2.84
CA ARG A 86 13.22 1.86 -3.79
C ARG A 86 14.21 0.70 -3.71
N ARG A 87 14.49 0.18 -2.51
CA ARG A 87 15.32 -1.03 -2.33
C ARG A 87 14.73 -2.25 -3.01
N MET A 88 13.39 -2.33 -3.09
CA MET A 88 12.66 -3.36 -3.80
C MET A 88 12.57 -3.10 -5.31
N GLY A 89 13.21 -2.05 -5.84
CA GLY A 89 13.22 -1.70 -7.25
C GLY A 89 12.15 -0.73 -7.70
N ALA A 90 11.39 -0.13 -6.77
CA ALA A 90 10.40 0.88 -7.12
C ALA A 90 11.07 2.17 -7.61
N ARG A 91 10.49 2.79 -8.64
CA ARG A 91 10.90 4.09 -9.16
C ARG A 91 9.99 5.19 -8.60
N ILE A 92 10.47 5.86 -7.58
CA ILE A 92 9.74 6.91 -6.89
C ILE A 92 10.65 8.14 -6.76
N LYS A 93 10.16 9.30 -7.15
CA LYS A 93 10.83 10.59 -6.95
C LYS A 93 10.00 11.43 -5.99
N ILE A 94 10.65 12.02 -4.98
CA ILE A 94 9.99 12.89 -4.00
C ILE A 94 10.41 14.33 -4.28
N ASP A 95 9.44 15.24 -4.25
CA ASP A 95 9.63 16.68 -4.30
C ASP A 95 8.69 17.33 -3.27
N GLY A 96 9.23 17.71 -2.13
CA GLY A 96 8.49 18.24 -0.99
C GLY A 96 7.38 17.30 -0.52
N ARG A 97 6.15 17.74 -0.64
CA ARG A 97 4.93 16.98 -0.25
C ARG A 97 4.35 16.13 -1.40
N THR A 98 5.06 16.06 -2.51
CA THR A 98 4.60 15.32 -3.69
C THR A 98 5.60 14.23 -4.04
N SER A 99 5.11 13.07 -4.42
CA SER A 99 5.92 12.00 -4.99
C SER A 99 5.39 11.59 -6.35
N ILE A 100 6.32 11.28 -7.25
CA ILE A 100 6.03 10.73 -8.57
C ILE A 100 6.41 9.26 -8.51
N VAL A 101 5.44 8.39 -8.77
CA VAL A 101 5.59 6.93 -8.74
C VAL A 101 5.47 6.40 -10.17
N GLU A 102 6.55 5.90 -10.71
CA GLU A 102 6.56 5.23 -12.02
C GLU A 102 6.36 3.73 -11.82
N GLY A 103 5.24 3.19 -12.29
CA GLY A 103 4.89 1.79 -12.13
C GLY A 103 5.84 0.85 -12.87
N GLN A 104 6.35 -0.14 -12.17
CA GLN A 104 7.27 -1.16 -12.68
C GLN A 104 6.51 -2.45 -12.99
N GLU A 105 7.05 -3.30 -13.85
CA GLU A 105 6.44 -4.61 -14.12
C GLU A 105 6.54 -5.54 -12.92
N LYS A 106 7.60 -5.39 -12.13
CA LYS A 106 7.89 -6.22 -10.96
C LYS A 106 8.70 -5.45 -9.92
N LEU A 107 8.59 -5.90 -8.69
CA LEU A 107 9.50 -5.59 -7.60
C LEU A 107 10.38 -6.79 -7.30
N THR A 108 11.49 -6.57 -6.62
CA THR A 108 12.44 -7.62 -6.23
C THR A 108 12.46 -7.76 -4.71
N GLY A 109 12.38 -8.99 -4.24
CA GLY A 109 12.48 -9.32 -2.82
C GLY A 109 13.86 -8.97 -2.27
N CYS A 110 13.88 -8.39 -1.06
CA CYS A 110 15.10 -8.04 -0.36
C CYS A 110 14.83 -7.84 1.14
N GLN A 111 15.88 -7.50 1.90
CA GLN A 111 15.70 -7.11 3.31
C GLN A 111 15.25 -5.65 3.40
N VAL A 112 14.13 -5.43 4.06
CA VAL A 112 13.48 -4.12 4.26
C VAL A 112 13.04 -3.94 5.70
N LYS A 113 12.65 -2.72 6.08
CA LYS A 113 12.28 -2.37 7.45
C LYS A 113 10.90 -1.72 7.48
N ALA A 114 10.09 -2.10 8.48
CA ALA A 114 8.90 -1.33 8.83
C ALA A 114 9.33 -0.09 9.62
N THR A 115 9.25 1.10 9.03
CA THR A 115 9.66 2.36 9.67
C THR A 115 8.58 2.94 10.58
N ASP A 116 7.34 2.65 10.29
CA ASP A 116 6.16 2.96 11.11
C ASP A 116 5.02 1.98 10.78
N LEU A 117 3.87 2.15 11.43
CA LEU A 117 2.69 1.30 11.25
C LEU A 117 2.20 1.23 9.79
N ARG A 118 2.09 2.36 9.12
CA ARG A 118 1.53 2.46 7.75
C ARG A 118 2.56 2.07 6.71
N ALA A 119 3.79 2.52 6.92
CA ALA A 119 4.93 2.11 6.12
C ALA A 119 5.13 0.59 6.18
N GLY A 120 5.05 -0.01 7.37
CA GLY A 120 5.14 -1.45 7.55
C GLY A 120 4.08 -2.21 6.75
N ALA A 121 2.82 -1.77 6.81
CA ALA A 121 1.76 -2.36 6.00
C ALA A 121 2.02 -2.24 4.50
N ALA A 122 2.46 -1.07 4.03
CA ALA A 122 2.79 -0.83 2.63
C ALA A 122 3.92 -1.74 2.14
N ILE A 123 4.98 -1.91 2.96
CA ILE A 123 6.11 -2.80 2.65
C ILE A 123 5.68 -4.26 2.59
N VAL A 124 4.81 -4.71 3.51
CA VAL A 124 4.24 -6.08 3.44
C VAL A 124 3.44 -6.27 2.15
N LEU A 125 2.60 -5.31 1.75
CA LEU A 125 1.85 -5.40 0.50
C LEU A 125 2.78 -5.44 -0.73
N ALA A 126 3.83 -4.63 -0.75
CA ALA A 126 4.84 -4.65 -1.82
C ALA A 126 5.59 -5.99 -1.85
N ALA A 127 5.89 -6.56 -0.69
CA ALA A 127 6.56 -7.87 -0.57
C ALA A 127 5.73 -9.02 -1.15
N LEU A 128 4.39 -8.97 -1.00
CA LEU A 128 3.49 -10.00 -1.54
C LEU A 128 3.50 -10.10 -3.07
N VAL A 129 3.92 -9.05 -3.76
CA VAL A 129 3.97 -8.99 -5.24
C VAL A 129 5.40 -8.95 -5.78
N ALA A 130 6.41 -8.96 -4.91
CA ALA A 130 7.81 -8.97 -5.31
C ALA A 130 8.26 -10.37 -5.74
N GLU A 131 9.17 -10.44 -6.71
CA GLU A 131 9.83 -11.68 -7.07
C GLU A 131 10.93 -12.03 -6.05
N GLY A 132 10.94 -13.27 -5.59
CA GLY A 132 11.89 -13.76 -4.59
C GLY A 132 11.42 -13.54 -3.15
N GLU A 133 12.31 -13.74 -2.20
CA GLU A 133 12.00 -13.62 -0.76
C GLU A 133 12.22 -12.20 -0.26
N THR A 134 11.25 -11.68 0.49
CA THR A 134 11.38 -10.40 1.20
C THR A 134 11.38 -10.65 2.70
N GLN A 135 12.36 -10.12 3.40
CA GLN A 135 12.43 -10.16 4.86
C GLN A 135 12.10 -8.77 5.43
N VAL A 136 11.02 -8.68 6.18
CA VAL A 136 10.57 -7.41 6.79
C VAL A 136 10.99 -7.38 8.27
N GLY A 137 11.92 -6.51 8.59
CA GLY A 137 12.35 -6.27 9.98
C GLY A 137 11.53 -5.19 10.69
N TYR A 138 11.76 -5.02 12.00
CA TYR A 138 11.10 -4.02 12.86
C TYR A 138 9.57 -4.17 12.90
N ILE A 139 9.08 -5.40 12.87
CA ILE A 139 7.66 -5.74 12.77
C ILE A 139 6.81 -5.29 13.98
N HIS A 140 7.44 -4.92 15.11
CA HIS A 140 6.74 -4.34 16.26
C HIS A 140 5.94 -3.08 15.90
N HIS A 141 6.35 -2.33 14.87
CA HIS A 141 5.55 -1.22 14.33
C HIS A 141 4.24 -1.67 13.71
N ILE A 142 4.22 -2.86 13.11
CA ILE A 142 3.02 -3.47 12.51
C ILE A 142 2.13 -4.05 13.62
N ASP A 143 2.73 -4.81 14.54
CA ASP A 143 2.02 -5.56 15.58
C ASP A 143 1.19 -4.67 16.50
N ARG A 144 1.65 -3.43 16.75
CA ARG A 144 0.93 -2.50 17.63
C ARG A 144 -0.41 -2.00 17.08
N GLY A 145 -0.70 -2.17 15.78
CA GLY A 145 -1.92 -1.62 15.18
C GLY A 145 -2.64 -2.54 14.20
N TYR A 146 -1.99 -3.60 13.73
CA TYR A 146 -2.61 -4.62 12.89
C TYR A 146 -2.73 -5.93 13.67
N ASP A 147 -3.94 -6.23 14.11
CA ASP A 147 -4.24 -7.49 14.78
C ASP A 147 -4.12 -8.68 13.83
N ASN A 148 -3.22 -9.62 14.16
CA ASN A 148 -3.02 -10.88 13.45
C ASN A 148 -2.85 -10.73 11.92
N LEU A 149 -2.08 -9.73 11.46
CA LEU A 149 -1.91 -9.42 10.04
C LEU A 149 -1.46 -10.64 9.22
N VAL A 150 -0.47 -11.39 9.70
CA VAL A 150 0.06 -12.57 9.01
C VAL A 150 -1.04 -13.62 8.79
N GLN A 151 -1.80 -13.95 9.83
CA GLN A 151 -2.87 -14.95 9.74
C GLN A 151 -3.98 -14.50 8.77
N LYS A 152 -4.33 -13.21 8.80
CA LYS A 152 -5.32 -12.63 7.87
C LYS A 152 -4.84 -12.71 6.42
N LEU A 153 -3.58 -12.41 6.15
CA LEU A 153 -3.01 -12.51 4.80
C LEU A 153 -2.89 -13.96 4.34
N VAL A 154 -2.48 -14.88 5.20
CA VAL A 154 -2.46 -16.33 4.91
C VAL A 154 -3.86 -16.84 4.56
N SER A 155 -4.91 -16.42 5.28
CA SER A 155 -6.29 -16.80 4.97
C SER A 155 -6.78 -16.29 3.60
N LEU A 156 -6.13 -15.27 3.07
CA LEU A 156 -6.34 -14.74 1.71
C LEU A 156 -5.45 -15.40 0.65
N GLY A 157 -4.63 -16.38 1.03
CA GLY A 157 -3.75 -17.12 0.14
C GLY A 157 -2.33 -16.58 0.01
N ALA A 158 -1.91 -15.64 0.86
CA ALA A 158 -0.56 -15.11 0.84
C ALA A 158 0.46 -16.14 1.40
N ASP A 159 1.61 -16.25 0.74
CA ASP A 159 2.77 -16.98 1.26
C ASP A 159 3.60 -16.06 2.15
N ILE A 160 3.28 -16.04 3.42
CA ILE A 160 3.90 -15.19 4.43
C ILE A 160 3.99 -15.94 5.76
N LYS A 161 5.11 -15.80 6.44
CA LYS A 161 5.32 -16.39 7.77
C LYS A 161 6.04 -15.42 8.70
N ARG A 162 5.80 -15.59 10.00
CA ARG A 162 6.59 -14.93 11.05
C ARG A 162 7.82 -15.77 11.34
N VAL A 163 8.97 -15.12 11.45
CA VAL A 163 10.23 -15.75 11.81
C VAL A 163 10.73 -15.09 13.10
N ASP A 164 10.87 -15.87 14.16
CA ASP A 164 11.52 -15.42 15.39
C ASP A 164 13.04 -15.39 15.17
N ARG A 165 13.66 -14.24 15.48
CA ARG A 165 15.13 -14.10 15.49
C ARG A 165 15.60 -13.92 16.91
#